data_67a8fbb41836addcc16b82025b87668e
#
_entry.id   67a8fbb41836addcc16b82025b87668e
#
_cell.length_a   1.000
_cell.length_b   1.000
_cell.length_c   1.000
_cell.angle_alpha   90.00
_cell.angle_beta   90.00
_cell.angle_gamma   90.00
#
_symmetry.space_group_name_H-M   'P 1'
#
loop_
_entity.id
_entity.type
_entity.pdbx_description
1 polymer ?
#
loop_
_entity_poly.entity_id
_entity_poly.type
_entity_poly.pdbx_seq_one_letter_code
_entity_poly.pdbx_strand_id
1 'polypeptide(L)'
;MEDILIVDDDHAVRERLERVAAAAAPRARCAMAGSLAEARAQLASTKYDLALLDVGLPDGSGLDLLPWMQAHAPEVDAVVVSSLGDDATVLQAIRGGAVGYLLKNGSDTELELSLGSMQRGGAPIDPVIARRILKLMAAPKPASPALATIAHAPVPAATAELSEREMDVLRLVAQGHSNREIAQSLTLSINTVECHAKNIYRKLAVRSRAGAVYSARAQGLLP
;
A
#
# COMPACT_ATOMS: atom_id res chain seq x y z
N MET A 1 11.89 -17.15 -12.26
CA MET A 1 11.80 -15.68 -12.13
C MET A 1 12.86 -15.10 -13.07
N GLU A 2 12.41 -14.78 -14.28
CA GLU A 2 13.27 -14.28 -15.37
C GLU A 2 12.82 -12.90 -15.84
N ASP A 3 11.52 -12.58 -15.77
CA ASP A 3 10.95 -11.31 -16.18
C ASP A 3 10.23 -10.65 -15.00
N ILE A 4 10.68 -9.45 -14.59
CA ILE A 4 10.18 -8.71 -13.44
C ILE A 4 9.66 -7.34 -13.89
N LEU A 5 8.43 -7.00 -13.50
CA LEU A 5 7.88 -5.66 -13.66
C LEU A 5 8.00 -4.89 -12.35
N ILE A 6 8.64 -3.71 -12.37
CA ILE A 6 8.77 -2.82 -11.21
C ILE A 6 7.85 -1.62 -11.44
N VAL A 7 6.87 -1.45 -10.54
CA VAL A 7 5.85 -0.40 -10.62
C VAL A 7 5.99 0.53 -9.43
N ASP A 8 6.50 1.73 -9.66
CA ASP A 8 6.74 2.76 -8.65
C ASP A 8 6.82 4.12 -9.36
N ASP A 9 6.29 5.18 -8.80
CA ASP A 9 6.37 6.52 -9.41
C ASP A 9 7.75 7.17 -9.22
N ASP A 10 8.47 6.79 -8.16
CA ASP A 10 9.82 7.30 -7.88
C ASP A 10 10.88 6.53 -8.69
N HIS A 11 11.56 7.25 -9.58
CA HIS A 11 12.64 6.69 -10.42
C HIS A 11 13.79 6.10 -9.61
N ALA A 12 14.20 6.76 -8.52
CA ALA A 12 15.30 6.28 -7.68
C ALA A 12 14.94 4.97 -6.96
N VAL A 13 13.66 4.81 -6.59
CA VAL A 13 13.16 3.55 -6.02
C VAL A 13 13.15 2.45 -7.08
N ARG A 14 12.71 2.74 -8.32
CA ARG A 14 12.75 1.75 -9.40
C ARG A 14 14.17 1.27 -9.67
N GLU A 15 15.15 2.17 -9.78
CA GLU A 15 16.56 1.81 -9.97
C GLU A 15 17.12 1.01 -8.79
N ARG A 16 16.72 1.34 -7.58
CA ARG A 16 17.09 0.58 -6.37
C ARG A 16 16.55 -0.84 -6.43
N LEU A 17 15.26 -1.00 -6.73
CA LEU A 17 14.60 -2.30 -6.81
C LEU A 17 15.15 -3.14 -7.96
N GLU A 18 15.53 -2.52 -9.08
CA GLU A 18 16.22 -3.21 -10.18
C GLU A 18 17.55 -3.81 -9.72
N ARG A 19 18.40 -3.03 -9.02
CA ARG A 19 19.68 -3.55 -8.48
C ARG A 19 19.45 -4.70 -7.51
N VAL A 20 18.46 -4.57 -6.61
CA VAL A 20 18.11 -5.63 -5.65
C VAL A 20 17.59 -6.87 -6.37
N ALA A 21 16.73 -6.71 -7.36
CA ALA A 21 16.21 -7.81 -8.16
C ALA A 21 17.32 -8.52 -8.95
N ALA A 22 18.26 -7.76 -9.54
CA ALA A 22 19.41 -8.31 -10.26
C ALA A 22 20.36 -9.08 -9.32
N ALA A 23 20.54 -8.64 -8.07
CA ALA A 23 21.31 -9.36 -7.06
C ALA A 23 20.62 -10.67 -6.62
N ALA A 24 19.30 -10.61 -6.39
CA ALA A 24 18.51 -11.79 -6.01
C ALA A 24 18.34 -12.79 -7.17
N ALA A 25 18.27 -12.31 -8.41
CA ALA A 25 18.07 -13.11 -9.62
C ALA A 25 18.94 -12.58 -10.79
N PRO A 26 20.20 -13.00 -10.90
CA PRO A 26 21.17 -12.43 -11.87
C PRO A 26 20.81 -12.60 -13.35
N ARG A 27 19.81 -13.42 -13.67
CA ARG A 27 19.30 -13.61 -15.03
C ARG A 27 18.00 -12.87 -15.30
N ALA A 28 17.42 -12.22 -14.27
CA ALA A 28 16.17 -11.52 -14.42
C ALA A 28 16.31 -10.27 -15.29
N ARG A 29 15.32 -10.05 -16.14
CA ARG A 29 15.13 -8.82 -16.90
C ARG A 29 14.10 -7.97 -16.19
N CYS A 30 14.41 -6.72 -15.93
CA CYS A 30 13.51 -5.80 -15.27
C CYS A 30 12.91 -4.83 -16.28
N ALA A 31 11.59 -4.66 -16.23
CA ALA A 31 10.87 -3.58 -16.88
C ALA A 31 10.32 -2.63 -15.83
N MET A 32 10.13 -1.37 -16.16
CA MET A 32 9.71 -0.33 -15.23
C MET A 32 8.41 0.31 -15.68
N ALA A 33 7.53 0.64 -14.74
CA ALA A 33 6.32 1.42 -14.95
C ALA A 33 6.20 2.48 -13.85
N GLY A 34 5.83 3.70 -14.20
CA GLY A 34 5.65 4.80 -13.25
C GLY A 34 4.17 5.04 -12.86
N SER A 35 3.24 4.25 -13.38
CA SER A 35 1.80 4.43 -13.18
C SER A 35 1.04 3.12 -13.34
N LEU A 36 -0.22 3.08 -12.86
CA LEU A 36 -1.13 1.95 -13.10
C LEU A 36 -1.40 1.74 -14.58
N ALA A 37 -1.57 2.83 -15.35
CA ALA A 37 -1.84 2.77 -16.77
C ALA A 37 -0.69 2.09 -17.53
N GLU A 38 0.56 2.49 -17.25
CA GLU A 38 1.76 1.87 -17.82
C GLU A 38 1.89 0.40 -17.42
N ALA A 39 1.69 0.09 -16.12
CA ALA A 39 1.77 -1.28 -15.62
C ALA A 39 0.76 -2.20 -16.32
N ARG A 40 -0.50 -1.76 -16.47
CA ARG A 40 -1.53 -2.53 -17.19
C ARG A 40 -1.17 -2.75 -18.65
N ALA A 41 -0.67 -1.73 -19.34
CA ALA A 41 -0.27 -1.83 -20.74
C ALA A 41 0.87 -2.85 -20.92
N GLN A 42 1.86 -2.85 -20.02
CA GLN A 42 2.97 -3.80 -20.04
C GLN A 42 2.51 -5.24 -19.73
N LEU A 43 1.70 -5.42 -18.68
CA LEU A 43 1.14 -6.73 -18.29
C LEU A 43 0.23 -7.33 -19.37
N ALA A 44 -0.43 -6.48 -20.17
CA ALA A 44 -1.28 -6.93 -21.28
C ALA A 44 -0.47 -7.35 -22.52
N SER A 45 0.74 -6.83 -22.69
CA SER A 45 1.57 -7.04 -23.89
C SER A 45 2.75 -7.99 -23.69
N THR A 46 3.20 -8.16 -22.45
CA THR A 46 4.41 -8.91 -22.08
C THR A 46 4.13 -9.83 -20.90
N LYS A 47 4.71 -11.02 -20.93
CA LYS A 47 4.64 -11.95 -19.80
C LYS A 47 5.71 -11.61 -18.77
N TYR A 48 5.30 -11.60 -17.54
CA TYR A 48 6.18 -11.43 -16.38
C TYR A 48 5.99 -12.61 -15.42
N ASP A 49 7.03 -12.90 -14.64
CA ASP A 49 6.93 -13.87 -13.53
C ASP A 49 6.56 -13.16 -12.22
N LEU A 50 7.02 -11.91 -12.08
CA LEU A 50 6.88 -11.12 -10.86
C LEU A 50 6.55 -9.67 -11.16
N ALA A 51 5.64 -9.08 -10.38
CA ALA A 51 5.42 -7.64 -10.34
C ALA A 51 5.71 -7.12 -8.92
N LEU A 52 6.63 -6.16 -8.81
CA LEU A 52 6.90 -5.40 -7.58
C LEU A 52 6.05 -4.13 -7.63
N LEU A 53 5.09 -3.98 -6.72
CA LEU A 53 4.05 -2.96 -6.79
C LEU A 53 4.16 -1.96 -5.64
N ASP A 54 4.38 -0.69 -5.92
CA ASP A 54 4.11 0.36 -4.94
C ASP A 54 2.62 0.59 -4.75
N VAL A 55 2.24 0.98 -3.53
CA VAL A 55 0.85 1.33 -3.19
C VAL A 55 0.48 2.73 -3.67
N GLY A 56 1.43 3.67 -3.66
CA GLY A 56 1.17 5.09 -3.88
C GLY A 56 1.51 5.56 -5.30
N LEU A 57 0.69 5.26 -6.32
CA LEU A 57 0.92 5.68 -7.69
C LEU A 57 0.13 6.98 -8.03
N PRO A 58 0.58 7.76 -9.03
CA PRO A 58 -0.01 9.06 -9.36
C PRO A 58 -1.44 8.96 -9.88
N ASP A 59 -1.81 7.84 -10.48
CA ASP A 59 -3.10 7.58 -11.10
C ASP A 59 -4.00 6.62 -10.29
N GLY A 60 -3.58 6.25 -9.06
CA GLY A 60 -4.41 5.43 -8.16
C GLY A 60 -3.61 4.64 -7.14
N SER A 61 -4.24 3.64 -6.53
CA SER A 61 -3.57 2.73 -5.62
C SER A 61 -3.00 1.53 -6.38
N GLY A 62 -1.72 1.20 -6.17
CA GLY A 62 -1.15 -0.02 -6.73
C GLY A 62 -1.89 -1.29 -6.30
N LEU A 63 -2.60 -1.24 -5.17
CA LEU A 63 -3.47 -2.35 -4.75
C LEU A 63 -4.66 -2.57 -5.69
N ASP A 64 -5.07 -1.56 -6.45
CA ASP A 64 -6.14 -1.70 -7.47
C ASP A 64 -5.67 -2.51 -8.69
N LEU A 65 -4.35 -2.71 -8.83
CA LEU A 65 -3.79 -3.58 -9.87
C LEU A 65 -3.95 -5.07 -9.53
N LEU A 66 -3.96 -5.44 -8.25
CA LEU A 66 -4.03 -6.84 -7.82
C LEU A 66 -5.27 -7.58 -8.35
N PRO A 67 -6.52 -7.11 -8.15
CA PRO A 67 -7.70 -7.78 -8.71
C PRO A 67 -7.70 -7.75 -10.24
N TRP A 68 -7.12 -6.74 -10.87
CA TRP A 68 -6.96 -6.69 -12.31
C TRP A 68 -5.99 -7.78 -12.79
N MET A 69 -4.85 -7.96 -12.11
CA MET A 69 -3.87 -9.02 -12.41
C MET A 69 -4.49 -10.41 -12.26
N GLN A 70 -5.25 -10.65 -11.21
CA GLN A 70 -5.95 -11.94 -11.05
C GLN A 70 -6.87 -12.29 -12.23
N ALA A 71 -7.47 -11.27 -12.85
CA ALA A 71 -8.38 -11.46 -13.98
C ALA A 71 -7.65 -11.59 -15.35
N HIS A 72 -6.50 -10.93 -15.52
CA HIS A 72 -5.87 -10.75 -16.83
C HIS A 72 -4.44 -11.32 -16.94
N ALA A 73 -3.75 -11.52 -15.82
CA ALA A 73 -2.38 -12.03 -15.73
C ALA A 73 -2.22 -12.90 -14.46
N PRO A 74 -3.04 -13.95 -14.28
CA PRO A 74 -3.08 -14.75 -13.04
C PRO A 74 -1.77 -15.53 -12.78
N GLU A 75 -0.93 -15.68 -13.78
CA GLU A 75 0.38 -16.34 -13.69
C GLU A 75 1.47 -15.44 -13.10
N VAL A 76 1.22 -14.12 -12.97
CA VAL A 76 2.20 -13.15 -12.47
C VAL A 76 2.06 -13.01 -10.96
N ASP A 77 3.09 -13.40 -10.24
CA ASP A 77 3.16 -13.16 -8.79
C ASP A 77 3.24 -11.67 -8.48
N ALA A 78 2.43 -11.17 -7.55
CA ALA A 78 2.45 -9.78 -7.14
C ALA A 78 3.03 -9.64 -5.72
N VAL A 79 4.08 -8.83 -5.58
CA VAL A 79 4.66 -8.46 -4.29
C VAL A 79 4.50 -6.97 -4.09
N VAL A 80 3.84 -6.58 -3.02
CA VAL A 80 3.70 -5.19 -2.65
C VAL A 80 4.98 -4.70 -1.98
N VAL A 81 5.53 -3.58 -2.46
CA VAL A 81 6.72 -2.91 -1.90
C VAL A 81 6.31 -1.50 -1.50
N SER A 82 6.15 -1.22 -0.22
CA SER A 82 5.56 0.03 0.24
C SER A 82 6.29 0.63 1.44
N SER A 83 6.25 1.95 1.56
CA SER A 83 6.64 2.64 2.80
C SER A 83 5.59 2.48 3.91
N LEU A 84 4.40 2.00 3.58
CA LEU A 84 3.27 1.81 4.48
C LEU A 84 3.18 0.35 4.91
N GLY A 85 3.04 0.14 6.20
CA GLY A 85 2.84 -1.19 6.78
C GLY A 85 1.64 -1.20 7.73
N ASP A 86 0.64 -0.31 7.53
CA ASP A 86 -0.57 -0.32 8.36
C ASP A 86 -1.43 -1.56 8.07
N ASP A 87 -2.21 -1.97 9.07
CA ASP A 87 -2.95 -3.22 9.05
C ASP A 87 -3.99 -3.28 7.91
N ALA A 88 -4.60 -2.14 7.57
CA ALA A 88 -5.62 -2.08 6.52
C ALA A 88 -5.00 -2.31 5.13
N THR A 89 -3.87 -1.65 4.85
CA THR A 89 -3.11 -1.80 3.59
C THR A 89 -2.58 -3.22 3.43
N VAL A 90 -2.00 -3.80 4.49
CA VAL A 90 -1.50 -5.18 4.48
C VAL A 90 -2.62 -6.18 4.21
N LEU A 91 -3.76 -6.05 4.91
CA LEU A 91 -4.93 -6.93 4.69
C LEU A 91 -5.52 -6.78 3.28
N GLN A 92 -5.56 -5.55 2.76
CA GLN A 92 -6.05 -5.30 1.41
C GLN A 92 -5.12 -5.95 0.36
N ALA A 93 -3.80 -5.84 0.52
CA ALA A 93 -2.83 -6.49 -0.35
C ALA A 93 -3.02 -8.01 -0.38
N ILE A 94 -3.09 -8.66 0.80
CA ILE A 94 -3.25 -10.12 0.91
C ILE A 94 -4.59 -10.56 0.29
N ARG A 95 -5.69 -9.88 0.61
CA ARG A 95 -7.02 -10.18 0.05
C ARG A 95 -7.08 -9.93 -1.45
N GLY A 96 -6.31 -8.97 -1.94
CA GLY A 96 -6.16 -8.66 -3.35
C GLY A 96 -5.32 -9.69 -4.12
N GLY A 97 -4.69 -10.66 -3.41
CA GLY A 97 -3.91 -11.73 -4.02
C GLY A 97 -2.41 -11.46 -4.10
N ALA A 98 -1.88 -10.49 -3.36
CA ALA A 98 -0.44 -10.34 -3.24
C ALA A 98 0.17 -11.58 -2.55
N VAL A 99 1.24 -12.14 -3.15
CA VAL A 99 1.99 -13.28 -2.61
C VAL A 99 3.05 -12.85 -1.61
N GLY A 100 3.36 -11.55 -1.54
CA GLY A 100 4.34 -10.99 -0.62
C GLY A 100 4.09 -9.52 -0.30
N TYR A 101 4.77 -9.06 0.77
CA TYR A 101 4.73 -7.66 1.21
C TYR A 101 6.06 -7.26 1.81
N LEU A 102 6.73 -6.28 1.21
CA LEU A 102 8.03 -5.76 1.62
C LEU A 102 7.93 -4.28 1.99
N LEU A 103 8.78 -3.85 2.92
CA LEU A 103 8.88 -2.45 3.30
C LEU A 103 10.01 -1.77 2.51
N LYS A 104 9.72 -0.62 1.87
CA LYS A 104 10.72 0.18 1.12
C LYS A 104 11.90 0.66 1.98
N ASN A 105 11.72 0.80 3.29
CA ASN A 105 12.74 1.23 4.23
C ASN A 105 13.67 0.09 4.73
N GLY A 106 13.43 -1.15 4.32
CA GLY A 106 14.35 -2.27 4.55
C GLY A 106 15.69 -2.05 3.86
N SER A 107 16.76 -2.69 4.34
CA SER A 107 18.05 -2.68 3.66
C SER A 107 18.01 -3.44 2.33
N ASP A 108 18.90 -3.10 1.40
CA ASP A 108 18.99 -3.80 0.11
C ASP A 108 19.23 -5.30 0.30
N THR A 109 20.06 -5.68 1.30
CA THR A 109 20.31 -7.08 1.64
C THR A 109 19.07 -7.82 2.14
N GLU A 110 18.22 -7.17 2.95
CA GLU A 110 16.96 -7.76 3.41
C GLU A 110 15.98 -7.96 2.26
N LEU A 111 15.87 -6.98 1.36
CA LEU A 111 15.04 -7.08 0.17
C LEU A 111 15.53 -8.16 -0.77
N GLU A 112 16.86 -8.25 -1.00
CA GLU A 112 17.50 -9.28 -1.81
C GLU A 112 17.23 -10.71 -1.27
N LEU A 113 17.44 -10.92 0.02
CA LEU A 113 17.16 -12.22 0.67
C LEU A 113 15.67 -12.59 0.57
N SER A 114 14.79 -11.61 0.74
CA SER A 114 13.34 -11.81 0.64
C SER A 114 12.93 -12.20 -0.78
N LEU A 115 13.37 -11.46 -1.80
CA LEU A 115 13.11 -11.78 -3.21
C LEU A 115 13.76 -13.11 -3.62
N GLY A 116 14.99 -13.39 -3.16
CA GLY A 116 15.67 -14.66 -3.39
C GLY A 116 14.92 -15.87 -2.81
N SER A 117 14.09 -15.68 -1.78
CA SER A 117 13.26 -16.75 -1.22
C SER A 117 12.20 -17.25 -2.20
N MET A 118 11.70 -16.39 -3.08
CA MET A 118 10.69 -16.76 -4.09
C MET A 118 11.18 -17.85 -5.05
N GLN A 119 12.45 -17.84 -5.41
CA GLN A 119 13.04 -18.89 -6.26
C GLN A 119 12.95 -20.28 -5.65
N ARG A 120 12.78 -20.37 -4.32
CA ARG A 120 12.61 -21.60 -3.56
C ARG A 120 11.16 -21.88 -3.17
N GLY A 121 10.20 -21.14 -3.75
CA GLY A 121 8.77 -21.24 -3.43
C GLY A 121 8.37 -20.57 -2.11
N GLY A 122 9.20 -19.67 -1.58
CA GLY A 122 8.87 -18.87 -0.40
C GLY A 122 8.04 -17.63 -0.75
N ALA A 123 7.37 -17.07 0.26
CA ALA A 123 6.68 -15.78 0.17
C ALA A 123 7.60 -14.68 0.73
N PRO A 124 7.90 -13.62 -0.03
CA PRO A 124 8.73 -12.52 0.45
C PRO A 124 7.89 -11.61 1.35
N ILE A 125 7.91 -11.88 2.64
CA ILE A 125 7.17 -11.08 3.63
C ILE A 125 8.18 -10.50 4.61
N ASP A 126 8.15 -9.17 4.76
CA ASP A 126 8.92 -8.48 5.80
C ASP A 126 8.56 -9.03 7.19
N PRO A 127 9.52 -9.31 8.09
CA PRO A 127 9.26 -9.89 9.41
C PRO A 127 8.30 -9.06 10.27
N VAL A 128 8.31 -7.72 10.15
CA VAL A 128 7.39 -6.83 10.86
C VAL A 128 5.97 -7.04 10.34
N ILE A 129 5.82 -7.16 9.01
CA ILE A 129 4.54 -7.41 8.36
C ILE A 129 4.03 -8.82 8.69
N ALA A 130 4.90 -9.84 8.65
CA ALA A 130 4.53 -11.20 9.03
C ALA A 130 3.96 -11.26 10.46
N ARG A 131 4.59 -10.57 11.41
CA ARG A 131 4.10 -10.47 12.80
C ARG A 131 2.73 -9.79 12.90
N ARG A 132 2.47 -8.76 12.07
CA ARG A 132 1.16 -8.11 12.00
C ARG A 132 0.09 -9.03 11.44
N ILE A 133 0.38 -9.73 10.35
CA ILE A 133 -0.54 -10.71 9.75
C ILE A 133 -0.94 -11.76 10.81
N LEU A 134 0.03 -12.33 11.53
CA LEU A 134 -0.23 -13.31 12.58
C LEU A 134 -1.13 -12.75 13.69
N LYS A 135 -0.92 -11.50 14.11
CA LYS A 135 -1.78 -10.85 15.10
C LYS A 135 -3.20 -10.65 14.58
N LEU A 136 -3.36 -10.23 13.33
CA LEU A 136 -4.66 -10.03 12.70
C LEU A 136 -5.43 -11.34 12.53
N MET A 137 -4.73 -12.44 12.25
CA MET A 137 -5.32 -13.78 12.16
C MET A 137 -5.68 -14.35 13.53
N ALA A 138 -4.90 -14.03 14.58
CA ALA A 138 -5.15 -14.48 15.94
C ALA A 138 -6.25 -13.69 16.65
N ALA A 139 -6.62 -12.50 16.17
CA ALA A 139 -7.73 -11.73 16.71
C ALA A 139 -9.03 -12.52 16.55
N PRO A 140 -9.85 -12.72 17.62
CA PRO A 140 -11.12 -13.41 17.50
C PRO A 140 -11.98 -12.67 16.49
N LYS A 141 -12.42 -13.41 15.46
CA LYS A 141 -13.36 -12.90 14.46
C LYS A 141 -14.60 -12.43 15.23
N PRO A 142 -15.05 -11.17 15.07
CA PRO A 142 -16.30 -10.76 15.70
C PRO A 142 -17.37 -11.76 15.27
N ALA A 143 -18.04 -12.38 16.24
CA ALA A 143 -19.07 -13.37 15.99
C ALA A 143 -20.10 -12.79 15.02
N SER A 144 -20.25 -13.45 13.88
CA SER A 144 -21.25 -13.10 12.86
C SER A 144 -22.62 -13.04 13.55
N PRO A 145 -23.36 -11.95 13.53
CA PRO A 145 -24.75 -12.00 13.97
C PRO A 145 -25.50 -12.91 13.01
N ALA A 146 -26.13 -13.92 13.58
CA ALA A 146 -27.01 -14.85 12.86
C ALA A 146 -28.08 -14.09 12.07
N LEU A 147 -28.35 -14.63 10.86
CA LEU A 147 -29.44 -14.26 9.96
C LEU A 147 -30.62 -13.53 10.62
N ALA A 148 -30.78 -12.27 10.26
CA ALA A 148 -32.05 -11.57 10.36
C ALA A 148 -32.35 -10.92 9.01
N THR A 149 -33.36 -11.43 8.41
CA THR A 149 -34.26 -11.02 7.34
C THR A 149 -34.07 -9.65 6.69
N ILE A 150 -34.03 -9.70 5.36
CA ILE A 150 -34.04 -8.66 4.34
C ILE A 150 -35.06 -7.56 4.61
N ALA A 151 -34.60 -6.34 4.78
CA ALA A 151 -35.38 -5.14 4.45
C ALA A 151 -34.41 -4.09 3.87
N HIS A 152 -34.72 -3.64 2.66
CA HIS A 152 -34.01 -2.58 1.97
C HIS A 152 -34.05 -1.29 2.81
N ALA A 153 -32.87 -0.81 3.23
CA ALA A 153 -32.67 0.55 3.70
C ALA A 153 -31.31 1.06 3.20
N PRO A 154 -31.14 2.35 2.94
CA PRO A 154 -30.01 2.89 2.19
C PRO A 154 -28.69 2.71 2.96
N VAL A 155 -27.63 2.41 2.22
CA VAL A 155 -26.26 2.21 2.72
C VAL A 155 -25.80 3.46 3.48
N PRO A 156 -25.52 3.40 4.79
CA PRO A 156 -24.81 4.47 5.47
C PRO A 156 -23.37 4.45 4.98
N ALA A 157 -22.87 5.59 4.54
CA ALA A 157 -21.44 5.79 4.31
C ALA A 157 -20.70 5.43 5.61
N ALA A 158 -19.94 4.33 5.60
CA ALA A 158 -19.09 3.96 6.71
C ALA A 158 -18.06 5.07 6.88
N THR A 159 -18.18 5.87 7.92
CA THR A 159 -17.16 6.79 8.41
C THR A 159 -16.00 5.94 8.89
N ALA A 160 -15.01 5.72 8.03
CA ALA A 160 -13.79 5.03 8.42
C ALA A 160 -13.07 5.93 9.44
N GLU A 161 -13.02 5.51 10.70
CA GLU A 161 -12.34 6.24 11.76
C GLU A 161 -10.88 6.52 11.37
N LEU A 162 -10.41 7.73 11.70
CA LEU A 162 -9.02 8.10 11.53
C LEU A 162 -8.16 7.32 12.52
N SER A 163 -7.04 6.78 12.06
CA SER A 163 -6.05 6.17 12.96
C SER A 163 -5.42 7.24 13.86
N GLU A 164 -4.83 6.84 15.00
CA GLU A 164 -4.12 7.78 15.90
C GLU A 164 -3.10 8.63 15.13
N ARG A 165 -2.36 8.02 14.21
CA ARG A 165 -1.35 8.70 13.42
C ARG A 165 -1.93 9.68 12.40
N GLU A 166 -3.06 9.34 11.78
CA GLU A 166 -3.80 10.26 10.92
C GLU A 166 -4.40 11.42 11.71
N MET A 167 -4.83 11.16 12.95
CA MET A 167 -5.31 12.19 13.86
C MET A 167 -4.19 13.16 14.26
N ASP A 168 -2.99 12.67 14.55
CA ASP A 168 -1.83 13.52 14.85
C ASP A 168 -1.46 14.41 13.66
N VAL A 169 -1.41 13.83 12.46
CA VAL A 169 -1.18 14.60 11.23
C VAL A 169 -2.30 15.64 11.03
N LEU A 170 -3.56 15.27 11.22
CA LEU A 170 -4.71 16.17 11.06
C LEU A 170 -4.69 17.34 12.06
N ARG A 171 -4.29 17.09 13.30
CA ARG A 171 -4.11 18.15 14.32
C ARG A 171 -3.07 19.18 13.90
N LEU A 172 -1.90 18.72 13.42
CA LEU A 172 -0.84 19.59 12.94
C LEU A 172 -1.25 20.33 11.65
N VAL A 173 -1.99 19.66 10.77
CA VAL A 173 -2.61 20.28 9.58
C VAL A 173 -3.54 21.43 9.99
N ALA A 174 -4.37 21.23 11.02
CA ALA A 174 -5.29 22.24 11.53
C ALA A 174 -4.59 23.42 12.21
N GLN A 175 -3.41 23.19 12.77
CA GLN A 175 -2.53 24.23 13.32
C GLN A 175 -1.76 25.02 12.25
N GLY A 176 -1.87 24.65 10.98
CA GLY A 176 -1.27 25.36 9.85
C GLY A 176 0.13 24.90 9.46
N HIS A 177 0.68 23.83 10.09
CA HIS A 177 2.01 23.32 9.77
C HIS A 177 2.10 22.77 8.35
N SER A 178 3.16 23.07 7.62
CA SER A 178 3.46 22.45 6.32
C SER A 178 3.80 20.96 6.48
N ASN A 179 3.73 20.19 5.38
CA ASN A 179 4.09 18.76 5.40
C ASN A 179 5.54 18.54 5.89
N ARG A 180 6.44 19.49 5.61
CA ARG A 180 7.82 19.43 6.08
C ARG A 180 7.94 19.61 7.60
N GLU A 181 7.21 20.55 8.17
CA GLU A 181 7.18 20.78 9.62
C GLU A 181 6.51 19.61 10.35
N ILE A 182 5.42 19.07 9.77
CA ILE A 182 4.76 17.87 10.29
C ILE A 182 5.72 16.68 10.28
N ALA A 183 6.46 16.48 9.19
CA ALA A 183 7.45 15.43 9.06
C ALA A 183 8.53 15.53 10.16
N GLN A 184 9.04 16.74 10.41
CA GLN A 184 10.00 17.00 11.49
C GLN A 184 9.40 16.73 12.87
N SER A 185 8.20 17.26 13.15
CA SER A 185 7.53 17.12 14.46
C SER A 185 7.20 15.67 14.81
N LEU A 186 6.86 14.87 13.82
CA LEU A 186 6.45 13.47 13.99
C LEU A 186 7.57 12.46 13.71
N THR A 187 8.78 12.93 13.38
CA THR A 187 9.94 12.10 12.99
C THR A 187 9.59 11.15 11.83
N LEU A 188 8.95 11.71 10.79
CA LEU A 188 8.53 11.01 9.58
C LEU A 188 9.22 11.59 8.34
N SER A 189 9.14 10.86 7.21
CA SER A 189 9.47 11.44 5.91
C SER A 189 8.33 12.35 5.42
N ILE A 190 8.64 13.31 4.54
CA ILE A 190 7.63 14.18 3.91
C ILE A 190 6.63 13.33 3.13
N ASN A 191 7.09 12.33 2.38
CA ASN A 191 6.26 11.40 1.62
C ASN A 191 5.28 10.62 2.53
N THR A 192 5.72 10.22 3.72
CA THR A 192 4.86 9.56 4.71
C THR A 192 3.74 10.49 5.18
N VAL A 193 4.05 11.78 5.43
CA VAL A 193 3.05 12.79 5.82
C VAL A 193 2.06 13.03 4.68
N GLU A 194 2.51 13.10 3.44
CA GLU A 194 1.64 13.25 2.26
C GLU A 194 0.70 12.07 2.09
N CYS A 195 1.19 10.86 2.34
CA CYS A 195 0.37 9.67 2.30
C CYS A 195 -0.71 9.68 3.39
N HIS A 196 -0.36 10.04 4.62
CA HIS A 196 -1.36 10.22 5.69
C HIS A 196 -2.38 11.31 5.31
N ALA A 197 -1.95 12.43 4.73
CA ALA A 197 -2.84 13.48 4.28
C ALA A 197 -3.82 12.99 3.20
N LYS A 198 -3.35 12.24 2.19
CA LYS A 198 -4.20 11.62 1.17
C LYS A 198 -5.24 10.67 1.79
N ASN A 199 -4.83 9.85 2.76
CA ASN A 199 -5.73 8.94 3.46
C ASN A 199 -6.78 9.68 4.29
N ILE A 200 -6.39 10.75 5.00
CA ILE A 200 -7.29 11.62 5.75
C ILE A 200 -8.33 12.23 4.80
N TYR A 201 -7.90 12.77 3.64
CA TYR A 201 -8.80 13.38 2.67
C TYR A 201 -9.82 12.37 2.13
N ARG A 202 -9.37 11.13 1.85
CA ARG A 202 -10.24 10.04 1.42
C ARG A 202 -11.26 9.66 2.49
N LYS A 203 -10.83 9.49 3.75
CA LYS A 203 -11.69 9.10 4.87
C LYS A 203 -12.71 10.18 5.23
N LEU A 204 -12.33 11.45 5.13
CA LEU A 204 -13.22 12.59 5.36
C LEU A 204 -14.05 12.99 4.11
N ALA A 205 -13.89 12.26 2.99
CA ALA A 205 -14.53 12.52 1.71
C ALA A 205 -14.31 13.96 1.19
N VAL A 206 -13.09 14.50 1.36
CA VAL A 206 -12.71 15.86 0.95
C VAL A 206 -11.56 15.83 -0.06
N ARG A 207 -11.39 16.94 -0.81
CA ARG A 207 -10.37 17.04 -1.86
C ARG A 207 -9.29 18.09 -1.57
N SER A 208 -9.30 18.71 -0.40
CA SER A 208 -8.36 19.77 -0.06
C SER A 208 -8.02 19.79 1.41
N ARG A 209 -6.84 20.37 1.73
CA ARG A 209 -6.36 20.60 3.10
C ARG A 209 -7.37 21.40 3.94
N ALA A 210 -7.88 22.50 3.40
CA ALA A 210 -8.90 23.32 4.07
C ALA A 210 -10.20 22.54 4.30
N GLY A 211 -10.62 21.76 3.31
CA GLY A 211 -11.78 20.87 3.41
C GLY A 211 -11.62 19.82 4.51
N ALA A 212 -10.42 19.26 4.69
CA ALA A 212 -10.15 18.29 5.74
C ALA A 212 -10.28 18.90 7.14
N VAL A 213 -9.77 20.09 7.36
CA VAL A 213 -9.90 20.81 8.64
C VAL A 213 -11.35 21.17 8.93
N TYR A 214 -12.07 21.67 7.93
CA TYR A 214 -13.49 22.00 8.07
C TYR A 214 -14.34 20.76 8.39
N SER A 215 -14.17 19.68 7.64
CA SER A 215 -14.90 18.44 7.84
C SER A 215 -14.61 17.82 9.22
N ALA A 216 -13.32 17.83 9.64
CA ALA A 216 -12.92 17.32 10.94
C ALA A 216 -13.54 18.09 12.12
N ARG A 217 -13.64 19.42 12.02
CA ARG A 217 -14.36 20.25 13.01
C ARG A 217 -15.86 19.97 13.02
N ALA A 218 -16.47 19.87 11.85
CA ALA A 218 -17.90 19.54 11.73
C ALA A 218 -18.26 18.16 12.31
N GLN A 219 -17.32 17.22 12.30
CA GLN A 219 -17.47 15.88 12.85
C GLN A 219 -17.01 15.77 14.33
N GLY A 220 -16.58 16.86 14.97
CA GLY A 220 -16.09 16.86 16.35
C GLY A 220 -14.73 16.17 16.57
N LEU A 221 -13.98 15.89 15.51
CA LEU A 221 -12.65 15.28 15.57
C LEU A 221 -11.55 16.30 15.98
N LEU A 222 -11.83 17.57 15.77
CA LEU A 222 -10.97 18.70 16.13
C LEU A 222 -11.78 19.73 16.91
N PRO A 223 -11.16 20.44 17.88
CA PRO A 223 -11.79 21.53 18.59
C PRO A 223 -12.11 22.74 17.69
#